data_e2af6c9f5e3601647f2176306cb23a1e
#
_entry.id   e2af6c9f5e3601647f2176306cb23a1e
#
_cell.length_a   1.000
_cell.length_b   1.000
_cell.length_c   1.000
_cell.angle_alpha   90.00
_cell.angle_beta   90.00
_cell.angle_gamma   90.00
#
_symmetry.space_group_name_H-M   'P 1'
#
loop_
_entity.id
_entity.type
_entity.pdbx_description
1 polymer ?
#
loop_
_entity_poly.entity_id
_entity_poly.type
_entity_poly.pdbx_seq_one_letter_code
_entity_poly.pdbx_strand_id
1 'polypeptide(L)'
;MSLASHRLLLLCAFAWLASCQKESAPVTPTPPPVVPPPVTVLLKTADSIQNFRERLSGSAEATRLAQSFPHSDFDPTGFYLPPFVTLQLEVTPTAGNRLPTLLIGTYSRYKDKWNPTSVNLTAGLNTITDPTGGILYIRYHNAAADGTCRVRFISGMKPIPYYQLGKTTSSEWIAMVEQLNVPDVQLVGERCMITFGLQNARASKTEDMEALVRKVDRVIRVEDSISGQFGTDPLDQPNVHRILLTESDHPDYYMAATFYRTWYRSSDAVSAILKASNLTWGPWHELGHMHQQGSWTWSELTEVTVNIYSIAVEKALGVSPTRLTSQGEWTNAANYLAKPLSEKDFNASSVSVWIRLCMFQQLKLAYGDAFYHQLHRLARRDINRPNTTDTRMRWFMVNASRASGRNLSGFFKAWGLKLSSSTLTDAAYAEVEALGLPTPSADITLLKD
;
A
#
# COMPACT_ATOMS: atom_id res chain seq x y z
N MET A 1 14.03 47.44 49.70
CA MET A 1 15.30 48.19 49.72
C MET A 1 15.62 48.48 48.28
N SER A 2 15.32 49.70 47.84
CA SER A 2 16.05 50.96 47.79
C SER A 2 17.02 50.98 46.60
N LEU A 3 16.59 51.72 45.53
CA LEU A 3 17.16 52.91 44.98
C LEU A 3 18.56 52.75 44.33
N ALA A 4 18.92 53.30 43.20
CA ALA A 4 18.72 54.66 42.73
C ALA A 4 19.05 54.89 41.26
N SER A 5 18.36 55.80 40.69
CA SER A 5 18.53 56.53 39.44
C SER A 5 19.92 57.26 39.31
N HIS A 6 20.37 57.38 38.02
CA HIS A 6 21.19 58.56 37.65
C HIS A 6 20.78 59.08 36.28
N ARG A 7 20.30 60.32 36.28
CA ARG A 7 20.12 61.18 35.10
C ARG A 7 21.48 61.81 34.77
N LEU A 8 21.81 61.98 33.50
CA LEU A 8 22.81 62.94 33.08
C LEU A 8 22.27 63.74 31.88
N LEU A 9 22.03 65.01 32.14
CA LEU A 9 21.80 66.08 31.17
C LEU A 9 23.14 66.46 30.52
N LEU A 10 23.15 66.72 29.21
CA LEU A 10 24.14 67.58 28.59
C LEU A 10 23.54 68.44 27.47
N LEU A 11 23.94 69.70 27.51
CA LEU A 11 23.42 70.85 26.85
C LEU A 11 23.62 70.93 25.33
N CYS A 12 22.80 71.83 24.78
CA CYS A 12 22.73 72.33 23.42
C CYS A 12 24.01 72.98 22.90
N ALA A 13 24.26 72.80 21.59
CA ALA A 13 24.99 73.84 20.80
C ALA A 13 24.24 73.94 19.44
N PHE A 14 23.67 75.13 19.23
CA PHE A 14 23.09 75.57 17.97
C PHE A 14 24.21 75.95 17.00
N ALA A 15 24.24 75.30 15.81
CA ALA A 15 24.98 75.83 14.66
C ALA A 15 24.02 75.99 13.51
N TRP A 16 23.79 77.22 13.10
CA TRP A 16 23.05 77.56 11.87
C TRP A 16 23.96 77.28 10.69
N LEU A 17 23.54 76.40 9.80
CA LEU A 17 24.03 76.29 8.45
C LEU A 17 22.87 76.47 7.51
N ALA A 18 22.88 77.47 6.69
CA ALA A 18 21.96 77.72 5.59
C ALA A 18 22.20 76.63 4.50
N SER A 19 21.21 75.82 4.25
CA SER A 19 21.23 74.87 3.14
C SER A 19 20.26 75.36 2.08
N CYS A 20 20.79 75.56 0.86
CA CYS A 20 19.99 75.81 -0.32
C CYS A 20 18.99 74.65 -0.55
N GLN A 21 17.71 74.97 -0.56
CA GLN A 21 16.67 74.05 -1.04
C GLN A 21 16.80 73.88 -2.56
N LYS A 22 17.17 72.66 -2.98
CA LYS A 22 16.90 72.20 -4.36
C LYS A 22 15.42 71.82 -4.42
N GLU A 23 14.65 72.50 -5.27
CA GLU A 23 13.30 72.05 -5.62
C GLU A 23 13.38 70.62 -6.18
N SER A 24 12.75 69.67 -5.50
CA SER A 24 12.56 68.32 -5.99
C SER A 24 11.42 68.32 -7.04
N ALA A 25 11.72 67.82 -8.22
CA ALA A 25 10.71 67.62 -9.27
C ALA A 25 9.53 66.76 -8.75
N PRO A 26 8.30 67.01 -9.23
CA PRO A 26 7.12 66.26 -8.79
C PRO A 26 7.31 64.78 -9.12
N VAL A 27 7.27 63.93 -8.11
CA VAL A 27 7.25 62.47 -8.23
C VAL A 27 5.91 62.06 -8.82
N THR A 28 5.91 61.61 -10.09
CA THR A 28 4.72 60.98 -10.70
C THR A 28 4.39 59.72 -9.92
N PRO A 29 3.16 59.56 -9.38
CA PRO A 29 2.81 58.35 -8.65
C PRO A 29 2.90 57.13 -9.57
N THR A 30 3.69 56.13 -9.20
CA THR A 30 3.79 54.87 -9.88
C THR A 30 2.40 54.21 -9.85
N PRO A 31 1.82 53.80 -10.99
CA PRO A 31 0.53 53.11 -10.98
C PRO A 31 0.63 51.85 -10.11
N PRO A 32 -0.42 51.52 -9.38
CA PRO A 32 -0.43 50.31 -8.55
C PRO A 32 -0.18 49.09 -9.45
N PRO A 33 0.54 48.08 -8.96
CA PRO A 33 0.82 46.87 -9.74
C PRO A 33 -0.51 46.26 -10.21
N VAL A 34 -0.62 46.07 -11.52
CA VAL A 34 -1.77 45.39 -12.14
C VAL A 34 -1.74 43.96 -11.62
N VAL A 35 -2.61 43.61 -10.67
CA VAL A 35 -2.83 42.24 -10.24
C VAL A 35 -3.48 41.53 -11.44
N PRO A 36 -2.83 40.53 -12.04
CA PRO A 36 -3.47 39.79 -13.13
C PRO A 36 -4.78 39.17 -12.63
N PRO A 37 -5.83 39.14 -13.44
CA PRO A 37 -7.08 38.53 -13.05
C PRO A 37 -6.84 37.10 -12.59
N PRO A 38 -7.55 36.61 -11.55
CA PRO A 38 -7.39 35.24 -11.06
C PRO A 38 -7.62 34.28 -12.23
N VAL A 39 -6.64 33.42 -12.49
CA VAL A 39 -6.78 32.37 -13.50
C VAL A 39 -7.88 31.43 -13.01
N THR A 40 -9.04 31.48 -13.65
CA THR A 40 -10.13 30.57 -13.36
C THR A 40 -9.73 29.19 -13.86
N VAL A 41 -9.22 28.35 -12.96
CA VAL A 41 -8.95 26.94 -13.28
C VAL A 41 -10.30 26.25 -13.50
N LEU A 42 -10.49 25.76 -14.72
CA LEU A 42 -11.70 25.01 -15.05
C LEU A 42 -11.73 23.74 -14.19
N LEU A 43 -12.83 23.51 -13.48
CA LEU A 43 -12.97 22.35 -12.61
C LEU A 43 -13.05 21.08 -13.47
N LYS A 44 -12.01 20.27 -13.46
CA LYS A 44 -11.95 19.00 -14.19
C LYS A 44 -12.51 17.88 -13.30
N THR A 45 -13.63 17.31 -13.73
CA THR A 45 -14.28 16.19 -13.05
C THR A 45 -14.15 14.91 -13.87
N ALA A 46 -14.51 13.77 -13.29
CA ALA A 46 -14.57 12.51 -14.01
C ALA A 46 -15.57 12.56 -15.18
N ASP A 47 -15.27 11.84 -16.25
CA ASP A 47 -16.19 11.73 -17.40
C ASP A 47 -17.46 10.98 -16.99
N SER A 48 -18.64 11.49 -17.44
CA SER A 48 -19.91 10.85 -17.20
C SER A 48 -20.12 9.57 -18.00
N ILE A 49 -19.32 9.34 -19.05
CA ILE A 49 -19.32 8.12 -19.88
C ILE A 49 -18.00 7.40 -19.69
N GLN A 50 -18.05 6.18 -19.17
CA GLN A 50 -16.86 5.39 -18.85
C GLN A 50 -16.97 3.99 -19.45
N ASN A 51 -15.85 3.44 -19.89
CA ASN A 51 -15.77 2.09 -20.44
C ASN A 51 -15.07 1.17 -19.43
N PHE A 52 -15.65 0.01 -19.19
CA PHE A 52 -15.14 -1.00 -18.28
C PHE A 52 -14.91 -2.32 -19.02
N ARG A 53 -13.82 -2.99 -18.64
CA ARG A 53 -13.45 -4.30 -19.15
C ARG A 53 -13.58 -5.34 -18.05
N GLU A 54 -14.16 -6.47 -18.41
CA GLU A 54 -14.22 -7.65 -17.53
C GLU A 54 -12.81 -8.18 -17.23
N ARG A 55 -12.58 -8.61 -16.00
CA ARG A 55 -11.33 -9.22 -15.53
C ARG A 55 -11.64 -10.46 -14.71
N LEU A 56 -10.63 -11.24 -14.34
CA LEU A 56 -10.78 -12.26 -13.30
C LEU A 56 -11.19 -11.61 -11.98
N SER A 57 -11.93 -12.32 -11.11
CA SER A 57 -12.24 -11.81 -9.78
C SER A 57 -10.97 -11.67 -8.93
N GLY A 58 -11.00 -10.80 -7.93
CA GLY A 58 -9.89 -10.67 -6.97
C GLY A 58 -9.55 -12.00 -6.31
N SER A 59 -10.55 -12.82 -5.97
CA SER A 59 -10.34 -14.15 -5.40
C SER A 59 -9.71 -15.14 -6.40
N ALA A 60 -10.08 -15.09 -7.68
CA ALA A 60 -9.45 -15.92 -8.71
C ALA A 60 -7.98 -15.53 -8.92
N GLU A 61 -7.68 -14.21 -8.93
CA GLU A 61 -6.32 -13.72 -9.02
C GLU A 61 -5.48 -14.11 -7.77
N ALA A 62 -6.03 -13.97 -6.57
CA ALA A 62 -5.36 -14.41 -5.34
C ALA A 62 -5.07 -15.91 -5.36
N THR A 63 -6.02 -16.72 -5.88
CA THR A 63 -5.81 -18.16 -6.09
C THR A 63 -4.71 -18.44 -7.11
N ARG A 64 -4.71 -17.74 -8.25
CA ARG A 64 -3.66 -17.86 -9.28
C ARG A 64 -2.28 -17.55 -8.71
N LEU A 65 -2.17 -16.50 -7.89
CA LEU A 65 -0.91 -16.02 -7.31
C LEU A 65 -0.55 -16.69 -5.98
N ALA A 66 -1.40 -17.57 -5.45
CA ALA A 66 -1.29 -18.17 -4.12
C ALA A 66 -1.26 -17.13 -2.98
N GLN A 67 -1.82 -15.94 -3.20
CA GLN A 67 -1.87 -14.85 -2.22
C GLN A 67 -2.93 -15.11 -1.14
N SER A 68 -2.67 -14.63 0.08
CA SER A 68 -3.59 -14.75 1.21
C SER A 68 -4.79 -13.80 1.10
N PHE A 69 -4.60 -12.63 0.49
CA PHE A 69 -5.65 -11.62 0.31
C PHE A 69 -5.87 -11.31 -1.17
N PRO A 70 -7.14 -11.20 -1.62
CA PRO A 70 -7.46 -10.68 -2.94
C PRO A 70 -7.23 -9.17 -3.01
N HIS A 71 -6.78 -8.68 -4.18
CA HIS A 71 -6.72 -7.26 -4.48
C HIS A 71 -8.12 -6.71 -4.85
N SER A 72 -8.22 -5.39 -5.02
CA SER A 72 -9.49 -4.68 -5.27
C SER A 72 -9.99 -4.93 -6.69
N ASP A 73 -10.97 -5.81 -6.85
CA ASP A 73 -11.54 -6.22 -8.15
C ASP A 73 -12.62 -5.25 -8.69
N PHE A 74 -12.46 -3.97 -8.42
CA PHE A 74 -13.36 -2.92 -8.85
C PHE A 74 -12.57 -1.70 -9.37
N ASP A 75 -13.19 -0.97 -10.29
CA ASP A 75 -12.64 0.25 -10.87
C ASP A 75 -13.29 1.50 -10.28
N PRO A 76 -12.50 2.56 -9.99
CA PRO A 76 -13.01 3.82 -9.48
C PRO A 76 -13.75 4.60 -10.58
N THR A 77 -14.82 5.31 -10.22
CA THR A 77 -15.61 6.10 -11.17
C THR A 77 -15.36 7.61 -11.06
N GLY A 78 -14.81 8.10 -9.94
CA GLY A 78 -14.67 9.53 -9.67
C GLY A 78 -15.98 10.19 -9.21
N PHE A 79 -16.98 9.40 -8.80
CA PHE A 79 -18.27 9.89 -8.35
C PHE A 79 -18.62 9.41 -6.94
N TYR A 80 -19.47 10.19 -6.28
CA TYR A 80 -20.06 9.94 -4.97
C TYR A 80 -21.60 10.01 -5.08
N LEU A 81 -22.27 9.07 -4.45
CA LEU A 81 -23.73 9.10 -4.28
C LEU A 81 -24.08 9.65 -2.90
N PRO A 82 -24.81 10.80 -2.78
CA PRO A 82 -25.28 11.26 -1.50
C PRO A 82 -26.34 10.30 -0.91
N PRO A 83 -26.46 10.21 0.43
CA PRO A 83 -27.51 9.43 1.09
C PRO A 83 -28.91 9.79 0.58
N PHE A 84 -29.75 8.77 0.37
CA PHE A 84 -31.13 8.88 -0.06
C PHE A 84 -31.35 9.57 -1.43
N VAL A 85 -30.33 9.92 -2.16
CA VAL A 85 -30.41 10.45 -3.52
C VAL A 85 -30.58 9.31 -4.51
N THR A 86 -31.47 9.50 -5.49
CA THR A 86 -31.66 8.52 -6.57
C THR A 86 -30.61 8.71 -7.66
N LEU A 87 -29.76 7.70 -7.85
CA LEU A 87 -28.82 7.59 -8.95
C LEU A 87 -29.54 7.07 -10.20
N GLN A 88 -29.30 7.70 -11.34
CA GLN A 88 -29.63 7.15 -12.66
C GLN A 88 -28.35 6.92 -13.45
N LEU A 89 -28.19 5.71 -13.98
CA LEU A 89 -27.11 5.35 -14.89
C LEU A 89 -27.61 4.38 -15.95
N GLU A 90 -26.97 4.40 -17.11
CA GLU A 90 -27.27 3.51 -18.22
C GLU A 90 -26.09 2.61 -18.52
N VAL A 91 -26.35 1.30 -18.68
CA VAL A 91 -25.34 0.29 -19.01
C VAL A 91 -25.59 -0.22 -20.43
N THR A 92 -24.57 -0.13 -21.26
CA THR A 92 -24.56 -0.65 -22.62
C THR A 92 -23.46 -1.71 -22.74
N PRO A 93 -23.76 -3.02 -22.81
CA PRO A 93 -22.79 -4.03 -23.17
C PRO A 93 -22.23 -3.74 -24.56
N THR A 94 -20.91 -3.82 -24.71
CA THR A 94 -20.21 -3.60 -25.98
C THR A 94 -19.54 -4.89 -26.49
N ALA A 95 -19.25 -5.82 -25.60
CA ALA A 95 -18.87 -7.19 -25.92
C ALA A 95 -19.24 -8.11 -24.73
N GLY A 96 -19.47 -9.40 -25.04
CA GLY A 96 -19.94 -10.35 -24.03
C GLY A 96 -21.42 -10.15 -23.67
N ASN A 97 -21.94 -10.98 -22.76
CA ASN A 97 -23.33 -10.97 -22.33
C ASN A 97 -23.53 -10.71 -20.84
N ARG A 98 -22.46 -10.43 -20.12
CA ARG A 98 -22.49 -10.16 -18.68
C ARG A 98 -22.56 -8.68 -18.40
N LEU A 99 -23.02 -8.37 -17.21
CA LEU A 99 -23.23 -7.01 -16.75
C LEU A 99 -22.43 -6.78 -15.47
N PRO A 100 -21.95 -5.54 -15.27
CA PRO A 100 -21.19 -5.22 -14.09
C PRO A 100 -22.10 -5.06 -12.86
N THR A 101 -21.45 -4.97 -11.71
CA THR A 101 -22.06 -4.64 -10.43
C THR A 101 -21.62 -3.25 -10.02
N LEU A 102 -22.54 -2.42 -9.56
CA LEU A 102 -22.26 -1.14 -8.91
C LEU A 102 -21.96 -1.39 -7.43
N LEU A 103 -20.87 -0.84 -6.93
CA LEU A 103 -20.58 -0.77 -5.51
C LEU A 103 -20.80 0.67 -5.02
N ILE A 104 -21.52 0.81 -3.90
CA ILE A 104 -21.85 2.12 -3.30
C ILE A 104 -21.34 2.14 -1.88
N GLY A 105 -20.32 2.96 -1.61
CA GLY A 105 -19.75 3.11 -0.27
C GLY A 105 -18.25 3.36 -0.34
N THR A 106 -17.73 4.07 0.66
CA THR A 106 -16.30 4.22 0.86
C THR A 106 -15.83 3.04 1.69
N TYR A 107 -14.96 2.22 1.15
CA TYR A 107 -14.32 1.14 1.89
C TYR A 107 -13.64 1.70 3.13
N SER A 108 -14.01 1.24 4.32
CA SER A 108 -13.45 1.62 5.61
C SER A 108 -14.19 2.73 6.38
N ARG A 109 -15.42 3.02 6.04
CA ARG A 109 -16.34 3.73 6.93
C ARG A 109 -16.91 2.74 7.96
N TYR A 110 -16.08 2.37 8.95
CA TYR A 110 -16.37 1.31 9.93
C TYR A 110 -17.69 1.59 10.70
N LYS A 111 -17.90 2.85 11.09
CA LYS A 111 -19.08 3.25 11.87
C LYS A 111 -20.37 3.23 11.07
N ASP A 112 -20.31 3.57 9.80
CA ASP A 112 -21.49 3.72 8.95
C ASP A 112 -21.69 2.53 8.01
N LYS A 113 -20.68 2.22 7.21
CA LYS A 113 -20.72 1.17 6.20
C LYS A 113 -19.30 0.61 5.95
N TRP A 114 -18.98 -0.50 6.61
CA TRP A 114 -17.65 -1.11 6.47
C TRP A 114 -17.34 -1.63 5.06
N ASN A 115 -18.32 -2.19 4.39
CA ASN A 115 -18.21 -2.62 3.00
C ASN A 115 -19.29 -1.93 2.15
N PRO A 116 -19.01 -1.63 0.88
CA PRO A 116 -19.99 -1.06 -0.04
C PRO A 116 -21.22 -1.93 -0.23
N THR A 117 -22.36 -1.28 -0.46
CA THR A 117 -23.54 -1.97 -0.99
C THR A 117 -23.27 -2.41 -2.42
N SER A 118 -23.66 -3.64 -2.74
CA SER A 118 -23.46 -4.25 -4.05
C SER A 118 -24.79 -4.36 -4.79
N VAL A 119 -24.89 -3.75 -5.98
CA VAL A 119 -26.11 -3.72 -6.81
C VAL A 119 -25.79 -4.29 -8.19
N ASN A 120 -26.41 -5.41 -8.54
CA ASN A 120 -26.30 -5.96 -9.89
C ASN A 120 -26.99 -5.04 -10.89
N LEU A 121 -26.27 -4.60 -11.92
CA LEU A 121 -26.82 -3.73 -12.94
C LEU A 121 -27.51 -4.51 -14.05
N THR A 122 -28.48 -3.88 -14.70
CA THR A 122 -29.17 -4.39 -15.89
C THR A 122 -28.77 -3.59 -17.12
N ALA A 123 -28.88 -4.16 -18.30
CA ALA A 123 -28.71 -3.42 -19.55
C ALA A 123 -29.76 -2.30 -19.67
N GLY A 124 -29.36 -1.13 -20.18
CA GLY A 124 -30.19 0.05 -20.23
C GLY A 124 -30.20 0.85 -18.94
N LEU A 125 -31.31 1.52 -18.64
CA LEU A 125 -31.46 2.44 -17.51
C LEU A 125 -31.59 1.69 -16.18
N ASN A 126 -30.77 2.07 -15.21
CA ASN A 126 -30.84 1.65 -13.81
C ASN A 126 -31.17 2.84 -12.93
N THR A 127 -32.08 2.64 -11.96
CA THR A 127 -32.49 3.65 -10.96
C THR A 127 -32.25 3.06 -9.58
N ILE A 128 -31.33 3.67 -8.80
CA ILE A 128 -30.77 3.09 -7.58
C ILE A 128 -30.77 4.14 -6.47
N THR A 129 -31.16 3.76 -5.26
CA THR A 129 -31.05 4.60 -4.07
C THR A 129 -30.34 3.83 -2.97
N ASP A 130 -29.45 4.50 -2.23
CA ASP A 130 -28.74 3.93 -1.07
C ASP A 130 -28.90 4.87 0.14
N PRO A 131 -29.25 4.35 1.32
CA PRO A 131 -29.53 5.19 2.49
C PRO A 131 -28.30 5.84 3.10
N THR A 132 -27.10 5.29 2.86
CA THR A 132 -25.83 5.82 3.38
C THR A 132 -24.96 6.46 2.31
N GLY A 133 -25.19 6.12 1.03
CA GLY A 133 -24.38 6.61 -0.07
C GLY A 133 -22.91 6.18 0.00
N GLY A 134 -22.04 6.94 -0.65
CA GLY A 134 -20.58 6.71 -0.69
C GLY A 134 -19.99 6.84 -2.09
N ILE A 135 -18.67 6.59 -2.22
CA ILE A 135 -18.00 6.54 -3.52
C ILE A 135 -18.60 5.43 -4.38
N LEU A 136 -18.68 5.67 -5.67
CA LEU A 136 -19.17 4.70 -6.65
C LEU A 136 -18.00 3.98 -7.31
N TYR A 137 -18.08 2.64 -7.37
CA TYR A 137 -17.14 1.79 -8.10
C TYR A 137 -17.92 0.85 -9.02
N ILE A 138 -17.27 0.44 -10.10
CA ILE A 138 -17.77 -0.63 -10.99
C ILE A 138 -16.94 -1.88 -10.77
N ARG A 139 -17.61 -2.97 -10.36
CA ARG A 139 -17.04 -4.30 -10.32
C ARG A 139 -17.50 -5.07 -11.55
N TYR A 140 -16.55 -5.48 -12.39
CA TYR A 140 -16.86 -6.23 -13.59
C TYR A 140 -15.87 -7.38 -13.76
N HIS A 141 -16.26 -8.52 -13.23
CA HIS A 141 -15.37 -9.68 -13.19
C HIS A 141 -16.08 -10.99 -13.54
N ASN A 142 -15.29 -11.91 -14.14
CA ASN A 142 -15.69 -13.25 -14.47
C ASN A 142 -14.48 -14.12 -14.83
N ALA A 143 -14.71 -15.45 -14.91
CA ALA A 143 -13.69 -16.42 -15.28
C ALA A 143 -13.19 -16.29 -16.73
N ALA A 144 -14.04 -15.88 -17.68
CA ALA A 144 -13.64 -15.69 -19.08
C ALA A 144 -12.92 -14.36 -19.33
N ALA A 145 -13.23 -13.31 -18.57
CA ALA A 145 -12.63 -11.98 -18.65
C ALA A 145 -12.62 -11.34 -20.06
N ASP A 146 -13.69 -11.56 -20.84
CA ASP A 146 -13.80 -11.17 -22.25
C ASP A 146 -14.86 -10.07 -22.50
N GLY A 147 -15.65 -9.68 -21.49
CA GLY A 147 -16.69 -8.69 -21.60
C GLY A 147 -16.18 -7.26 -21.58
N THR A 148 -16.91 -6.38 -22.26
CA THR A 148 -16.77 -4.92 -22.17
C THR A 148 -18.12 -4.26 -22.09
N CYS A 149 -18.21 -3.17 -21.30
CA CYS A 149 -19.42 -2.37 -21.20
C CYS A 149 -19.10 -0.88 -21.08
N ARG A 150 -20.05 -0.08 -21.52
CA ARG A 150 -20.07 1.37 -21.31
C ARG A 150 -21.12 1.70 -20.27
N VAL A 151 -20.72 2.50 -19.28
CA VAL A 151 -21.62 3.01 -18.25
C VAL A 151 -21.70 4.53 -18.41
N ARG A 152 -22.94 5.06 -18.53
CA ARG A 152 -23.21 6.49 -18.57
C ARG A 152 -23.93 6.90 -17.28
N PHE A 153 -23.26 7.69 -16.46
CA PHE A 153 -23.83 8.30 -15.27
C PHE A 153 -24.69 9.51 -15.68
N ILE A 154 -25.97 9.49 -15.35
CA ILE A 154 -26.96 10.46 -15.85
C ILE A 154 -27.27 11.52 -14.80
N SER A 155 -27.65 11.10 -13.60
CA SER A 155 -28.04 12.02 -12.53
C SER A 155 -27.91 11.40 -11.14
N GLY A 156 -27.93 12.22 -10.09
CA GLY A 156 -27.91 11.82 -8.68
C GLY A 156 -26.52 11.71 -8.09
N MET A 157 -25.47 11.49 -8.89
CA MET A 157 -24.09 11.48 -8.42
C MET A 157 -23.52 12.90 -8.27
N LYS A 158 -22.49 13.04 -7.43
CA LYS A 158 -21.62 14.21 -7.34
C LYS A 158 -20.21 13.85 -7.75
N PRO A 159 -19.46 14.71 -8.45
CA PRO A 159 -18.04 14.49 -8.68
C PRO A 159 -17.30 14.57 -7.34
N ILE A 160 -16.21 13.80 -7.21
CA ILE A 160 -15.25 13.89 -6.11
C ILE A 160 -13.95 14.55 -6.58
N PRO A 161 -13.13 15.10 -5.69
CA PRO A 161 -11.74 15.37 -6.02
C PRO A 161 -11.07 14.06 -6.45
N TYR A 162 -10.71 13.98 -7.75
CA TYR A 162 -10.30 12.75 -8.42
C TYR A 162 -8.99 12.95 -9.15
N TYR A 163 -7.89 12.55 -8.49
CA TYR A 163 -6.56 12.62 -9.08
C TYR A 163 -6.26 11.35 -9.87
N GLN A 164 -5.92 11.49 -11.14
CA GLN A 164 -5.47 10.40 -11.98
C GLN A 164 -4.01 10.65 -12.41
N LEU A 165 -3.11 9.72 -12.10
CA LEU A 165 -1.70 9.80 -12.46
C LEU A 165 -1.53 10.02 -13.98
N GLY A 166 -0.76 11.06 -14.35
CA GLY A 166 -0.51 11.43 -15.74
C GLY A 166 -1.66 12.13 -16.47
N LYS A 167 -2.79 12.38 -15.78
CA LYS A 167 -3.95 13.08 -16.37
C LYS A 167 -4.38 14.32 -15.59
N THR A 168 -4.18 14.34 -14.28
CA THR A 168 -4.59 15.44 -13.39
C THR A 168 -3.35 16.23 -12.97
N THR A 169 -3.37 17.53 -13.18
CA THR A 169 -2.32 18.44 -12.72
C THR A 169 -2.51 18.82 -11.26
N SER A 170 -1.44 19.32 -10.60
CA SER A 170 -1.53 19.80 -9.21
C SER A 170 -2.52 20.94 -9.04
N SER A 171 -2.64 21.85 -10.02
CA SER A 171 -3.60 22.95 -9.99
C SER A 171 -5.05 22.48 -10.13
N GLU A 172 -5.33 21.51 -11.00
CA GLU A 172 -6.65 20.87 -11.10
C GLU A 172 -7.02 20.14 -9.81
N TRP A 173 -6.05 19.42 -9.20
CA TRP A 173 -6.25 18.77 -7.90
C TRP A 173 -6.65 19.75 -6.81
N ILE A 174 -5.86 20.83 -6.64
CA ILE A 174 -6.15 21.87 -5.64
C ILE A 174 -7.53 22.49 -5.87
N ALA A 175 -7.87 22.82 -7.12
CA ALA A 175 -9.18 23.38 -7.46
C ALA A 175 -10.35 22.43 -7.08
N MET A 176 -10.22 21.14 -7.37
CA MET A 176 -11.23 20.14 -6.98
C MET A 176 -11.38 20.03 -5.46
N VAL A 177 -10.26 19.96 -4.72
CA VAL A 177 -10.27 19.85 -3.25
C VAL A 177 -10.90 21.09 -2.58
N GLU A 178 -10.70 22.28 -3.16
CA GLU A 178 -11.26 23.52 -2.64
C GLU A 178 -12.76 23.69 -2.97
N GLN A 179 -13.16 23.36 -4.19
CA GLN A 179 -14.50 23.68 -4.70
C GLN A 179 -15.53 22.57 -4.49
N LEU A 180 -15.11 21.29 -4.48
CA LEU A 180 -16.03 20.19 -4.28
C LEU A 180 -16.28 19.95 -2.78
N ASN A 181 -17.54 19.67 -2.45
CA ASN A 181 -17.95 19.41 -1.07
C ASN A 181 -18.60 18.02 -0.99
N VAL A 182 -17.77 17.01 -0.84
CA VAL A 182 -18.10 15.59 -0.69
C VAL A 182 -17.23 15.01 0.42
N PRO A 183 -17.62 13.90 1.07
CA PRO A 183 -16.86 13.39 2.22
C PRO A 183 -15.45 12.92 1.91
N ASP A 184 -15.22 12.37 0.71
CA ASP A 184 -14.02 11.63 0.35
C ASP A 184 -13.41 12.12 -0.96
N VAL A 185 -12.11 11.87 -1.10
CA VAL A 185 -11.32 12.09 -2.31
C VAL A 185 -10.66 10.79 -2.74
N GLN A 186 -10.22 10.73 -4.01
CA GLN A 186 -9.54 9.53 -4.52
C GLN A 186 -8.38 9.87 -5.44
N LEU A 187 -7.25 9.20 -5.24
CA LEU A 187 -6.09 9.21 -6.12
C LEU A 187 -5.98 7.85 -6.81
N VAL A 188 -5.63 7.84 -8.09
CA VAL A 188 -5.53 6.61 -8.88
C VAL A 188 -4.22 6.55 -9.64
N GLY A 189 -3.44 5.53 -9.32
CA GLY A 189 -2.22 5.14 -10.01
C GLY A 189 -2.44 3.97 -10.97
N GLU A 190 -1.35 3.39 -11.42
CA GLU A 190 -1.39 2.19 -12.26
C GLU A 190 -1.69 0.93 -11.42
N ARG A 191 -1.09 0.85 -10.23
CA ARG A 191 -1.17 -0.29 -9.33
C ARG A 191 -1.98 -0.02 -8.06
N CYS A 192 -2.32 1.24 -7.77
CA CYS A 192 -2.99 1.63 -6.54
C CYS A 192 -4.21 2.51 -6.76
N MET A 193 -5.08 2.51 -5.76
CA MET A 193 -6.09 3.52 -5.48
C MET A 193 -5.87 4.00 -4.04
N ILE A 194 -5.94 5.32 -3.79
CA ILE A 194 -5.80 5.88 -2.45
C ILE A 194 -7.05 6.71 -2.16
N THR A 195 -7.73 6.42 -1.06
CA THR A 195 -8.96 7.12 -0.66
C THR A 195 -8.82 7.67 0.75
N PHE A 196 -9.11 8.94 0.94
CA PHE A 196 -9.12 9.58 2.26
C PHE A 196 -10.13 10.73 2.32
N GLY A 197 -10.40 11.22 3.53
CA GLY A 197 -11.42 12.23 3.76
C GLY A 197 -11.02 13.60 3.17
N LEU A 198 -12.02 14.36 2.71
CA LEU A 198 -11.83 15.70 2.16
C LEU A 198 -11.11 16.65 3.13
N GLN A 199 -11.32 16.49 4.43
CA GLN A 199 -10.65 17.33 5.43
C GLN A 199 -9.12 17.12 5.38
N ASN A 200 -8.66 15.86 5.30
CA ASN A 200 -7.25 15.51 5.13
C ASN A 200 -6.71 15.98 3.78
N ALA A 201 -7.53 15.88 2.72
CA ALA A 201 -7.17 16.41 1.41
C ALA A 201 -6.94 17.92 1.44
N ARG A 202 -7.80 18.68 2.10
CA ARG A 202 -7.65 20.13 2.28
C ARG A 202 -6.40 20.50 3.08
N ALA A 203 -6.09 19.73 4.13
CA ALA A 203 -4.89 19.93 4.94
C ALA A 203 -3.58 19.62 4.19
N SER A 204 -3.63 18.69 3.22
CA SER A 204 -2.48 18.23 2.43
C SER A 204 -2.54 18.61 0.94
N LYS A 205 -3.39 19.55 0.54
CA LYS A 205 -3.67 19.87 -0.88
C LYS A 205 -2.46 20.32 -1.69
N THR A 206 -1.43 20.88 -1.02
CA THR A 206 -0.19 21.34 -1.62
C THR A 206 0.91 20.29 -1.65
N GLU A 207 0.68 19.11 -1.08
CA GLU A 207 1.62 17.98 -1.20
C GLU A 207 1.65 17.46 -2.64
N ASP A 208 2.78 16.89 -3.02
CA ASP A 208 2.96 16.32 -4.36
C ASP A 208 2.23 14.98 -4.50
N MET A 209 1.00 15.02 -5.02
CA MET A 209 0.17 13.83 -5.24
C MET A 209 0.74 12.91 -6.31
N GLU A 210 1.46 13.45 -7.29
CA GLU A 210 2.15 12.64 -8.30
C GLU A 210 3.26 11.81 -7.66
N ALA A 211 4.12 12.44 -6.87
CA ALA A 211 5.17 11.75 -6.15
C ALA A 211 4.63 10.68 -5.18
N LEU A 212 3.52 10.97 -4.48
CA LEU A 212 2.86 10.01 -3.61
C LEU A 212 2.37 8.77 -4.38
N VAL A 213 1.57 8.98 -5.43
CA VAL A 213 1.00 7.89 -6.22
C VAL A 213 2.09 7.06 -6.90
N ARG A 214 3.11 7.72 -7.50
CA ARG A 214 4.27 7.03 -8.09
C ARG A 214 5.05 6.20 -7.06
N LYS A 215 5.18 6.71 -5.84
CA LYS A 215 5.88 5.97 -4.77
C LYS A 215 5.10 4.72 -4.35
N VAL A 216 3.77 4.81 -4.20
CA VAL A 216 2.93 3.63 -3.91
C VAL A 216 3.00 2.62 -5.05
N ASP A 217 2.85 3.05 -6.30
CA ASP A 217 2.98 2.17 -7.46
C ASP A 217 4.37 1.49 -7.51
N ARG A 218 5.44 2.22 -7.15
CA ARG A 218 6.80 1.66 -7.08
C ARG A 218 6.92 0.61 -5.97
N VAL A 219 6.35 0.86 -4.79
CA VAL A 219 6.34 -0.12 -3.69
C VAL A 219 5.67 -1.41 -4.15
N ILE A 220 4.46 -1.34 -4.70
CA ILE A 220 3.73 -2.52 -5.19
C ILE A 220 4.54 -3.27 -6.27
N ARG A 221 5.19 -2.56 -7.21
CA ARG A 221 6.04 -3.20 -8.22
C ARG A 221 7.28 -3.90 -7.64
N VAL A 222 7.87 -3.35 -6.58
CA VAL A 222 8.98 -4.02 -5.88
C VAL A 222 8.50 -5.29 -5.21
N GLU A 223 7.33 -5.28 -4.61
CA GLU A 223 6.70 -6.44 -3.97
C GLU A 223 6.25 -7.49 -5.00
N ASP A 224 5.70 -7.07 -6.16
CA ASP A 224 5.49 -7.94 -7.32
C ASP A 224 6.83 -8.59 -7.75
N SER A 225 7.90 -7.79 -7.82
CA SER A 225 9.22 -8.26 -8.28
C SER A 225 9.81 -9.32 -7.36
N ILE A 226 9.88 -9.07 -6.03
CA ILE A 226 10.39 -10.07 -5.09
C ILE A 226 9.53 -11.34 -5.06
N SER A 227 8.25 -11.22 -5.41
CA SER A 227 7.33 -12.35 -5.60
C SER A 227 7.54 -13.09 -6.93
N GLY A 228 8.48 -12.66 -7.78
CA GLY A 228 8.72 -13.26 -9.10
C GLY A 228 7.56 -13.06 -10.08
N GLN A 229 6.81 -11.95 -9.94
CA GLN A 229 5.67 -11.61 -10.80
C GLN A 229 6.12 -10.69 -11.95
N PHE A 230 6.94 -11.19 -12.85
CA PHE A 230 7.46 -10.45 -14.03
C PHE A 230 7.72 -11.35 -15.25
N GLY A 231 7.27 -12.61 -15.20
CA GLY A 231 7.47 -13.59 -16.28
C GLY A 231 6.46 -13.43 -17.43
N THR A 232 6.61 -14.24 -18.48
CA THR A 232 5.65 -14.36 -19.59
C THR A 232 4.57 -15.42 -19.31
N ASP A 233 4.83 -16.38 -18.42
CA ASP A 233 3.86 -17.36 -17.95
C ASP A 233 2.72 -16.64 -17.23
N PRO A 234 1.45 -16.92 -17.55
CA PRO A 234 0.29 -16.33 -16.85
C PRO A 234 0.34 -16.48 -15.33
N LEU A 235 0.92 -17.56 -14.78
CA LEU A 235 1.10 -17.74 -13.34
C LEU A 235 2.14 -16.78 -12.73
N ASP A 236 3.01 -16.19 -13.55
CA ASP A 236 4.07 -15.26 -13.12
C ASP A 236 3.79 -13.82 -13.53
N GLN A 237 2.59 -13.51 -14.04
CA GLN A 237 2.15 -12.13 -14.30
C GLN A 237 1.70 -11.45 -13.00
N PRO A 238 1.92 -10.14 -12.84
CA PRO A 238 1.36 -9.38 -11.75
C PRO A 238 -0.16 -9.50 -11.65
N ASN A 239 -0.71 -9.26 -10.47
CA ASN A 239 -2.15 -9.19 -10.28
C ASN A 239 -2.76 -8.10 -11.19
N VAL A 240 -3.86 -8.40 -11.86
CA VAL A 240 -4.51 -7.45 -12.80
C VAL A 240 -5.27 -6.32 -12.09
N HIS A 241 -5.45 -6.42 -10.80
CA HIS A 241 -6.16 -5.46 -9.98
C HIS A 241 -5.21 -4.51 -9.25
N ARG A 242 -5.75 -3.34 -8.88
CA ARG A 242 -5.09 -2.38 -7.99
C ARG A 242 -5.23 -2.81 -6.54
N ILE A 243 -4.39 -2.25 -5.69
CA ILE A 243 -4.58 -2.31 -4.24
C ILE A 243 -5.18 -0.97 -3.79
N LEU A 244 -6.23 -1.01 -2.98
CA LEU A 244 -6.82 0.16 -2.35
C LEU A 244 -6.13 0.42 -1.01
N LEU A 245 -5.57 1.63 -0.86
CA LEU A 245 -5.14 2.19 0.41
C LEU A 245 -6.22 3.18 0.87
N THR A 246 -6.76 3.02 2.08
CA THR A 246 -7.89 3.87 2.48
C THR A 246 -7.79 4.35 3.92
N GLU A 247 -8.16 5.60 4.15
CA GLU A 247 -8.42 6.11 5.49
C GLU A 247 -9.57 5.33 6.14
N SER A 248 -9.47 5.06 7.46
CA SER A 248 -10.49 4.35 8.21
C SER A 248 -10.82 5.04 9.53
N ASP A 249 -12.09 5.09 9.87
CA ASP A 249 -12.59 5.51 11.19
C ASP A 249 -12.71 4.34 12.19
N HIS A 250 -12.06 3.19 11.90
CA HIS A 250 -11.97 2.06 12.82
C HIS A 250 -11.21 2.46 14.09
N PRO A 251 -11.74 2.16 15.31
CA PRO A 251 -11.15 2.66 16.55
C PRO A 251 -9.88 1.92 16.98
N ASP A 252 -9.77 0.61 16.68
CA ASP A 252 -8.84 -0.27 17.41
C ASP A 252 -7.49 -0.48 16.71
N TYR A 253 -7.43 -0.40 15.40
CA TYR A 253 -6.21 -0.70 14.66
C TYR A 253 -5.56 0.57 14.09
N TYR A 254 -4.25 0.67 14.26
CA TYR A 254 -3.45 1.76 13.71
C TYR A 254 -3.38 1.68 12.18
N MET A 255 -2.92 0.54 11.66
CA MET A 255 -2.91 0.17 10.24
C MET A 255 -3.28 -1.31 10.13
N ALA A 256 -3.85 -1.74 9.03
CA ALA A 256 -4.08 -3.16 8.76
C ALA A 256 -4.30 -3.43 7.27
N ALA A 257 -3.99 -4.65 6.86
CA ALA A 257 -4.42 -5.23 5.60
C ALA A 257 -5.59 -6.18 5.82
N THR A 258 -6.52 -6.19 4.87
CA THR A 258 -7.65 -7.12 4.86
C THR A 258 -8.09 -7.35 3.43
N PHE A 259 -9.16 -8.11 3.22
CA PHE A 259 -9.71 -8.36 1.88
C PHE A 259 -9.92 -7.05 1.12
N TYR A 260 -9.35 -6.95 -0.06
CA TYR A 260 -9.47 -5.88 -1.05
C TYR A 260 -8.78 -4.56 -0.68
N ARG A 261 -8.19 -4.36 0.51
CA ARG A 261 -7.61 -3.08 0.92
C ARG A 261 -6.56 -3.17 2.00
N THR A 262 -5.74 -2.13 2.07
CA THR A 262 -5.05 -1.72 3.29
C THR A 262 -5.73 -0.47 3.84
N TRP A 263 -5.75 -0.29 5.16
CA TRP A 263 -6.40 0.86 5.76
C TRP A 263 -5.59 1.47 6.89
N TYR A 264 -5.81 2.76 7.10
CA TYR A 264 -5.01 3.63 7.96
C TYR A 264 -5.95 4.46 8.83
N ARG A 265 -5.78 4.39 10.16
CA ARG A 265 -6.70 5.03 11.09
C ARG A 265 -6.68 6.55 10.93
N SER A 266 -7.88 7.18 10.90
CA SER A 266 -8.08 8.60 10.63
C SER A 266 -7.40 9.53 11.64
N SER A 267 -7.28 9.12 12.92
CA SER A 267 -6.73 9.97 13.99
C SER A 267 -5.22 10.17 13.91
N ASP A 268 -4.49 9.23 13.28
CA ASP A 268 -3.02 9.22 13.34
C ASP A 268 -2.35 8.57 12.12
N ALA A 269 -2.73 7.34 11.76
CA ALA A 269 -2.08 6.56 10.72
C ALA A 269 -2.30 7.08 9.30
N VAL A 270 -3.41 7.78 9.04
CA VAL A 270 -3.75 8.34 7.71
C VAL A 270 -2.65 9.23 7.16
N SER A 271 -1.87 9.89 8.02
CA SER A 271 -0.72 10.72 7.62
C SER A 271 0.29 9.98 6.75
N ALA A 272 0.35 8.64 6.86
CA ALA A 272 1.25 7.79 6.08
C ALA A 272 0.87 7.69 4.59
N ILE A 273 -0.36 8.02 4.22
CA ILE A 273 -0.87 7.98 2.85
C ILE A 273 -1.26 9.36 2.29
N LEU A 274 -0.87 10.44 2.96
CA LEU A 274 -1.16 11.81 2.53
C LEU A 274 0.00 12.47 1.78
N LYS A 275 1.23 11.97 1.95
CA LYS A 275 2.42 12.48 1.26
C LYS A 275 3.52 11.43 1.10
N ALA A 276 4.31 11.59 0.04
CA ALA A 276 5.35 10.63 -0.33
C ALA A 276 6.41 10.40 0.77
N SER A 277 6.78 11.44 1.54
CA SER A 277 7.78 11.34 2.61
C SER A 277 7.34 10.43 3.76
N ASN A 278 6.04 10.36 4.02
CA ASN A 278 5.48 9.57 5.13
C ASN A 278 5.19 8.10 4.74
N LEU A 279 5.23 7.79 3.45
CA LEU A 279 5.04 6.43 2.96
C LEU A 279 6.32 5.62 3.22
N THR A 280 6.43 5.09 4.44
CA THR A 280 7.59 4.35 4.97
C THR A 280 7.21 2.92 5.35
N TRP A 281 7.87 2.32 6.32
CA TRP A 281 7.73 0.90 6.68
C TRP A 281 6.29 0.44 6.90
N GLY A 282 5.46 1.19 7.63
CA GLY A 282 4.08 0.77 7.92
C GLY A 282 3.27 0.48 6.67
N PRO A 283 3.09 1.44 5.73
CA PRO A 283 2.44 1.17 4.45
C PRO A 283 3.11 0.05 3.62
N TRP A 284 4.43 -0.09 3.63
CA TRP A 284 5.10 -1.21 2.93
C TRP A 284 4.74 -2.56 3.55
N HIS A 285 4.63 -2.61 4.88
CA HIS A 285 4.19 -3.79 5.61
C HIS A 285 2.75 -4.17 5.24
N GLU A 286 1.82 -3.23 5.27
CA GLU A 286 0.43 -3.52 4.92
C GLU A 286 0.27 -3.95 3.45
N LEU A 287 1.00 -3.33 2.52
CA LEU A 287 1.04 -3.76 1.13
C LEU A 287 1.67 -5.15 0.97
N GLY A 288 2.68 -5.47 1.79
CA GLY A 288 3.30 -6.80 1.84
C GLY A 288 2.31 -7.91 2.20
N HIS A 289 1.34 -7.65 3.09
CA HIS A 289 0.26 -8.61 3.39
C HIS A 289 -0.57 -8.97 2.16
N MET A 290 -0.71 -8.05 1.22
CA MET A 290 -1.41 -8.31 -0.05
C MET A 290 -0.62 -9.22 -1.00
N HIS A 291 0.68 -9.46 -0.72
CA HIS A 291 1.56 -10.33 -1.50
C HIS A 291 1.90 -11.65 -0.80
N GLN A 292 1.64 -11.76 0.52
CA GLN A 292 1.94 -12.97 1.28
C GLN A 292 1.29 -14.22 0.70
N GLN A 293 2.02 -15.33 0.75
CA GLN A 293 1.55 -16.63 0.29
C GLN A 293 1.28 -17.57 1.46
N GLY A 294 0.05 -18.08 1.54
CA GLY A 294 -0.38 -18.97 2.62
C GLY A 294 0.37 -20.30 2.70
N SER A 295 0.98 -20.77 1.59
CA SER A 295 1.68 -22.05 1.55
C SER A 295 2.90 -22.15 2.47
N TRP A 296 3.51 -21.03 2.84
CA TRP A 296 4.68 -20.96 3.71
C TRP A 296 4.60 -19.86 4.77
N THR A 297 3.39 -19.34 5.00
CA THR A 297 3.09 -18.44 6.13
C THR A 297 2.23 -19.20 7.12
N TRP A 298 2.81 -19.78 8.15
CA TRP A 298 2.07 -20.39 9.26
C TRP A 298 1.76 -19.35 10.34
N SER A 299 0.99 -19.73 11.38
CA SER A 299 0.38 -18.79 12.34
C SER A 299 1.39 -17.82 12.97
N GLU A 300 2.58 -18.30 13.34
CA GLU A 300 3.62 -17.51 13.99
C GLU A 300 4.38 -16.58 13.02
N LEU A 301 4.12 -16.69 11.71
CA LEU A 301 4.83 -15.96 10.68
C LEU A 301 4.00 -14.89 9.97
N THR A 302 2.75 -14.68 10.32
CA THR A 302 1.91 -13.67 9.68
C THR A 302 2.60 -12.31 9.66
N GLU A 303 3.15 -11.88 10.81
CA GLU A 303 3.87 -10.61 10.96
C GLU A 303 5.38 -10.73 10.67
N VAL A 304 5.85 -11.88 10.19
CA VAL A 304 7.25 -12.10 9.83
C VAL A 304 7.45 -12.09 8.32
N THR A 305 6.78 -12.99 7.61
CA THR A 305 6.97 -13.13 6.15
C THR A 305 6.49 -11.92 5.37
N VAL A 306 5.56 -11.14 5.90
CA VAL A 306 5.17 -9.83 5.35
C VAL A 306 6.37 -8.88 5.23
N ASN A 307 7.29 -8.92 6.17
CA ASN A 307 8.45 -8.02 6.19
C ASN A 307 9.56 -8.39 5.18
N ILE A 308 9.47 -9.53 4.52
CA ILE A 308 10.32 -9.86 3.36
C ILE A 308 10.10 -8.83 2.24
N TYR A 309 8.82 -8.47 2.01
CA TYR A 309 8.44 -7.45 1.03
C TYR A 309 8.90 -6.06 1.48
N SER A 310 8.71 -5.72 2.76
CA SER A 310 9.17 -4.45 3.33
C SER A 310 10.70 -4.26 3.20
N ILE A 311 11.50 -5.31 3.46
CA ILE A 311 12.97 -5.28 3.26
C ILE A 311 13.32 -5.13 1.77
N ALA A 312 12.57 -5.76 0.88
CA ALA A 312 12.79 -5.58 -0.55
C ALA A 312 12.56 -4.11 -0.98
N VAL A 313 11.51 -3.49 -0.45
CA VAL A 313 11.21 -2.06 -0.68
C VAL A 313 12.29 -1.17 -0.06
N GLU A 314 12.72 -1.44 1.18
CA GLU A 314 13.80 -0.73 1.87
C GLU A 314 15.06 -0.68 0.99
N LYS A 315 15.50 -1.85 0.49
CA LYS A 315 16.63 -1.97 -0.43
C LYS A 315 16.42 -1.20 -1.74
N ALA A 316 15.24 -1.35 -2.36
CA ALA A 316 14.93 -0.71 -3.64
C ALA A 316 14.85 0.82 -3.55
N LEU A 317 14.54 1.36 -2.36
CA LEU A 317 14.50 2.80 -2.08
C LEU A 317 15.84 3.34 -1.55
N GLY A 318 16.87 2.49 -1.39
CA GLY A 318 18.21 2.89 -0.95
C GLY A 318 18.28 3.27 0.53
N VAL A 319 17.39 2.73 1.37
CA VAL A 319 17.44 2.99 2.83
C VAL A 319 18.62 2.25 3.43
N SER A 320 19.48 2.97 4.14
CA SER A 320 20.66 2.42 4.80
C SER A 320 20.96 3.23 6.08
N PRO A 321 21.33 2.57 7.19
CA PRO A 321 21.35 1.10 7.38
C PRO A 321 19.94 0.51 7.30
N THR A 322 19.87 -0.82 7.04
CA THR A 322 18.58 -1.54 7.04
C THR A 322 17.92 -1.50 8.41
N ARG A 323 16.62 -1.75 8.46
CA ARG A 323 15.88 -1.81 9.74
C ARG A 323 16.45 -2.87 10.69
N LEU A 324 16.80 -4.05 10.18
CA LEU A 324 17.38 -5.10 11.02
C LEU A 324 18.73 -4.68 11.63
N THR A 325 19.57 -3.99 10.88
CA THR A 325 20.84 -3.44 11.36
C THR A 325 20.63 -2.27 12.31
N SER A 326 19.80 -1.29 11.95
CA SER A 326 19.58 -0.07 12.75
C SER A 326 18.92 -0.34 14.11
N GLN A 327 18.12 -1.40 14.21
CA GLN A 327 17.45 -1.81 15.46
C GLN A 327 18.23 -2.88 16.24
N GLY A 328 19.43 -3.31 15.78
CA GLY A 328 20.25 -4.26 16.48
C GLY A 328 19.76 -5.71 16.41
N GLU A 329 18.84 -6.02 15.50
CA GLU A 329 18.20 -7.34 15.44
C GLU A 329 19.16 -8.47 15.07
N TRP A 330 20.24 -8.17 14.34
CA TRP A 330 21.28 -9.14 14.08
C TRP A 330 22.01 -9.61 15.34
N THR A 331 22.18 -8.72 16.34
CA THR A 331 22.72 -9.10 17.66
C THR A 331 21.74 -10.00 18.41
N ASN A 332 20.45 -9.69 18.38
CA ASN A 332 19.40 -10.51 18.99
C ASN A 332 19.34 -11.91 18.35
N ALA A 333 19.43 -11.98 17.02
CA ALA A 333 19.46 -13.23 16.28
C ALA A 333 20.71 -14.06 16.60
N ALA A 334 21.89 -13.44 16.69
CA ALA A 334 23.13 -14.12 17.07
C ALA A 334 23.06 -14.70 18.49
N ASN A 335 22.50 -13.94 19.44
CA ASN A 335 22.26 -14.42 20.80
C ASN A 335 21.28 -15.61 20.85
N TYR A 336 20.23 -15.57 20.02
CA TYR A 336 19.31 -16.70 19.87
C TYR A 336 20.02 -17.92 19.27
N LEU A 337 20.82 -17.76 18.23
CA LEU A 337 21.56 -18.83 17.55
C LEU A 337 22.66 -19.44 18.43
N ALA A 338 23.19 -18.71 19.41
CA ALA A 338 24.18 -19.21 20.36
C ALA A 338 23.61 -20.15 21.43
N LYS A 339 22.28 -20.21 21.60
CA LYS A 339 21.66 -21.12 22.59
C LYS A 339 21.86 -22.59 22.23
N PRO A 340 21.87 -23.50 23.22
CA PRO A 340 21.84 -24.95 22.96
C PRO A 340 20.61 -25.34 22.11
N LEU A 341 20.72 -26.35 21.26
CA LEU A 341 19.63 -26.81 20.39
C LEU A 341 18.39 -27.24 21.18
N SER A 342 18.59 -27.78 22.39
CA SER A 342 17.50 -28.18 23.30
C SER A 342 16.63 -27.00 23.78
N GLU A 343 17.22 -25.80 23.82
CA GLU A 343 16.55 -24.57 24.27
C GLU A 343 15.96 -23.77 23.10
N LYS A 344 16.19 -24.19 21.86
CA LYS A 344 15.69 -23.49 20.68
C LYS A 344 14.33 -24.01 20.25
N ASP A 345 13.40 -23.11 20.12
CA ASP A 345 12.14 -23.31 19.42
C ASP A 345 11.83 -22.03 18.63
N PHE A 346 11.93 -22.15 17.30
CA PHE A 346 11.71 -21.02 16.40
C PHE A 346 10.31 -20.40 16.55
N ASN A 347 9.30 -21.20 16.89
CA ASN A 347 7.91 -20.77 17.01
C ASN A 347 7.54 -20.31 18.43
N ALA A 348 8.44 -20.43 19.41
CA ALA A 348 8.15 -19.99 20.78
C ALA A 348 7.74 -18.50 20.82
N SER A 349 6.74 -18.16 21.61
CA SER A 349 6.24 -16.78 21.77
C SER A 349 7.31 -15.79 22.28
N SER A 350 8.36 -16.30 22.91
CA SER A 350 9.52 -15.52 23.36
C SER A 350 10.48 -15.12 22.23
N VAL A 351 10.37 -15.71 21.03
CA VAL A 351 11.18 -15.33 19.85
C VAL A 351 10.47 -14.23 19.11
N SER A 352 11.09 -13.05 19.04
CA SER A 352 10.47 -11.89 18.38
C SER A 352 10.29 -12.11 16.88
N VAL A 353 9.34 -11.38 16.29
CA VAL A 353 9.11 -11.36 14.83
C VAL A 353 10.38 -10.96 14.07
N TRP A 354 11.20 -10.09 14.65
CA TRP A 354 12.44 -9.58 14.04
C TRP A 354 13.55 -10.64 14.05
N ILE A 355 13.71 -11.39 15.14
CA ILE A 355 14.63 -12.52 15.18
C ILE A 355 14.25 -13.55 14.11
N ARG A 356 12.97 -13.89 14.01
CA ARG A 356 12.47 -14.80 12.95
C ARG A 356 12.74 -14.26 11.56
N LEU A 357 12.55 -12.96 11.36
CA LEU A 357 12.81 -12.31 10.07
C LEU A 357 14.30 -12.42 9.64
N CYS A 358 15.23 -12.39 10.60
CA CYS A 358 16.67 -12.61 10.30
C CYS A 358 16.93 -13.95 9.60
N MET A 359 16.21 -15.02 9.96
CA MET A 359 16.32 -16.31 9.26
C MET A 359 15.98 -16.18 7.76
N PHE A 360 14.89 -15.49 7.45
CA PHE A 360 14.46 -15.26 6.07
C PHE A 360 15.42 -14.32 5.34
N GLN A 361 15.94 -13.29 6.00
CA GLN A 361 16.94 -12.40 5.41
C GLN A 361 18.27 -13.10 5.16
N GLN A 362 18.70 -14.04 6.01
CA GLN A 362 19.89 -14.88 5.76
C GLN A 362 19.75 -15.71 4.48
N LEU A 363 18.58 -16.27 4.21
CA LEU A 363 18.30 -16.97 2.94
C LEU A 363 18.42 -16.04 1.74
N LYS A 364 17.93 -14.80 1.86
CA LYS A 364 18.09 -13.77 0.81
C LYS A 364 19.54 -13.36 0.60
N LEU A 365 20.28 -13.18 1.68
CA LEU A 365 21.71 -12.82 1.61
C LEU A 365 22.55 -13.94 0.98
N ALA A 366 22.21 -15.21 1.28
CA ALA A 366 22.90 -16.36 0.74
C ALA A 366 22.62 -16.63 -0.74
N TYR A 367 21.36 -16.44 -1.18
CA TYR A 367 20.89 -16.92 -2.48
C TYR A 367 20.27 -15.83 -3.37
N GLY A 368 20.24 -14.59 -2.90
CA GLY A 368 19.70 -13.45 -3.64
C GLY A 368 18.18 -13.46 -3.79
N ASP A 369 17.71 -12.52 -4.60
CA ASP A 369 16.25 -12.39 -4.86
C ASP A 369 15.69 -13.57 -5.65
N ALA A 370 16.53 -14.27 -6.43
CA ALA A 370 16.17 -15.47 -7.18
C ALA A 370 15.62 -16.61 -6.30
N PHE A 371 16.07 -16.70 -5.05
CA PHE A 371 15.54 -17.64 -4.07
C PHE A 371 14.04 -17.39 -3.82
N TYR A 372 13.66 -16.14 -3.54
CA TYR A 372 12.26 -15.79 -3.32
C TYR A 372 11.41 -15.89 -4.59
N HIS A 373 11.97 -15.52 -5.76
CA HIS A 373 11.28 -15.74 -7.03
C HIS A 373 10.90 -17.20 -7.21
N GLN A 374 11.83 -18.10 -6.94
CA GLN A 374 11.61 -19.54 -7.09
C GLN A 374 10.65 -20.09 -6.02
N LEU A 375 10.78 -19.66 -4.76
CA LEU A 375 9.88 -20.08 -3.67
C LEU A 375 8.42 -19.69 -3.96
N HIS A 376 8.20 -18.45 -4.41
CA HIS A 376 6.86 -17.97 -4.79
C HIS A 376 6.30 -18.73 -6.00
N ARG A 377 7.15 -19.04 -7.00
CA ARG A 377 6.75 -19.83 -8.17
C ARG A 377 6.34 -21.25 -7.80
N LEU A 378 7.06 -21.89 -6.90
CA LEU A 378 6.71 -23.20 -6.38
C LEU A 378 5.33 -23.18 -5.70
N ALA A 379 5.06 -22.16 -4.88
CA ALA A 379 3.76 -22.02 -4.22
C ALA A 379 2.61 -21.79 -5.21
N ARG A 380 2.82 -20.99 -6.27
CA ARG A 380 1.80 -20.76 -7.31
C ARG A 380 1.45 -22.02 -8.09
N ARG A 381 2.44 -22.88 -8.33
CA ARG A 381 2.30 -24.11 -9.12
C ARG A 381 1.85 -25.32 -8.31
N ASP A 382 1.83 -25.20 -6.98
CA ASP A 382 1.36 -26.28 -6.11
C ASP A 382 -0.16 -26.28 -6.03
N ILE A 383 -0.79 -27.31 -6.58
CA ILE A 383 -2.24 -27.52 -6.53
C ILE A 383 -2.71 -28.08 -5.18
N ASN A 384 -1.79 -28.69 -4.40
CA ASN A 384 -2.05 -29.31 -3.10
C ASN A 384 -1.53 -28.41 -1.96
N ARG A 385 -1.93 -27.16 -1.96
CA ARG A 385 -1.41 -26.16 -1.00
C ARG A 385 -1.63 -26.58 0.45
N PRO A 386 -0.58 -26.48 1.28
CA PRO A 386 -0.67 -26.82 2.69
C PRO A 386 -1.60 -25.83 3.44
N ASN A 387 -2.31 -26.33 4.45
CA ASN A 387 -3.33 -25.55 5.15
C ASN A 387 -3.21 -25.60 6.69
N THR A 388 -2.30 -26.41 7.25
CA THR A 388 -1.99 -26.44 8.68
C THR A 388 -0.59 -25.90 8.96
N THR A 389 -0.28 -25.52 10.19
CA THR A 389 1.07 -25.07 10.59
C THR A 389 2.13 -26.09 10.22
N ASP A 390 1.98 -27.35 10.59
CA ASP A 390 2.95 -28.40 10.28
C ASP A 390 3.15 -28.64 8.78
N THR A 391 2.05 -28.69 8.03
CA THR A 391 2.15 -28.87 6.57
C THR A 391 2.79 -27.69 5.87
N ARG A 392 2.57 -26.45 6.35
CA ARG A 392 3.23 -25.24 5.83
C ARG A 392 4.70 -25.19 6.16
N MET A 393 5.09 -25.53 7.40
CA MET A 393 6.49 -25.63 7.81
C MET A 393 7.24 -26.69 7.00
N ARG A 394 6.69 -27.90 6.88
CA ARG A 394 7.25 -28.96 6.04
C ARG A 394 7.38 -28.51 4.59
N TRP A 395 6.34 -27.91 4.04
CA TRP A 395 6.34 -27.35 2.69
C TRP A 395 7.47 -26.33 2.49
N PHE A 396 7.62 -25.41 3.45
CA PHE A 396 8.68 -24.40 3.42
C PHE A 396 10.07 -25.04 3.45
N MET A 397 10.33 -25.95 4.38
CA MET A 397 11.64 -26.60 4.54
C MET A 397 12.08 -27.30 3.24
N VAL A 398 11.17 -28.06 2.63
CA VAL A 398 11.42 -28.81 1.39
C VAL A 398 11.61 -27.85 0.21
N ASN A 399 10.70 -26.89 0.04
CA ASN A 399 10.71 -26.02 -1.15
C ASN A 399 11.74 -24.88 -1.05
N ALA A 400 12.13 -24.44 0.16
CA ALA A 400 13.28 -23.57 0.34
C ALA A 400 14.58 -24.27 -0.04
N SER A 401 14.71 -25.57 0.29
CA SER A 401 15.86 -26.37 -0.14
C SER A 401 15.90 -26.54 -1.67
N ARG A 402 14.75 -26.78 -2.31
CA ARG A 402 14.66 -26.80 -3.78
C ARG A 402 14.98 -25.44 -4.40
N ALA A 403 14.44 -24.35 -3.85
CA ALA A 403 14.65 -23.00 -4.36
C ALA A 403 16.11 -22.55 -4.26
N SER A 404 16.81 -22.94 -3.21
CA SER A 404 18.25 -22.65 -3.02
C SER A 404 19.17 -23.61 -3.78
N GLY A 405 18.69 -24.79 -4.20
CA GLY A 405 19.51 -25.89 -4.70
C GLY A 405 20.46 -26.46 -3.64
N ARG A 406 20.11 -26.35 -2.37
CA ARG A 406 20.93 -26.77 -1.22
C ARG A 406 20.11 -27.55 -0.19
N ASN A 407 20.75 -28.52 0.47
CA ASN A 407 20.19 -29.15 1.65
C ASN A 407 20.27 -28.17 2.83
N LEU A 408 19.15 -27.56 3.18
CA LEU A 408 19.06 -26.58 4.26
C LEU A 408 18.76 -27.20 5.63
N SER A 409 18.76 -28.54 5.79
CA SER A 409 18.43 -29.21 7.05
C SER A 409 19.28 -28.70 8.23
N GLY A 410 20.58 -28.53 8.02
CA GLY A 410 21.49 -27.98 9.05
C GLY A 410 21.13 -26.55 9.46
N PHE A 411 20.79 -25.71 8.48
CA PHE A 411 20.34 -24.34 8.73
C PHE A 411 19.04 -24.28 9.54
N PHE A 412 18.05 -25.06 9.17
CA PHE A 412 16.77 -25.11 9.90
C PHE A 412 16.93 -25.70 11.30
N LYS A 413 17.79 -26.73 11.48
CA LYS A 413 18.15 -27.26 12.81
C LYS A 413 18.80 -26.19 13.67
N ALA A 414 19.76 -25.41 13.10
CA ALA A 414 20.39 -24.31 13.83
C ALA A 414 19.39 -23.24 14.30
N TRP A 415 18.35 -22.94 13.52
CA TRP A 415 17.27 -22.05 13.89
C TRP A 415 16.19 -22.68 14.78
N GLY A 416 16.26 -23.99 15.06
CA GLY A 416 15.32 -24.69 15.92
C GLY A 416 13.92 -24.85 15.32
N LEU A 417 13.82 -25.03 13.97
CA LEU A 417 12.55 -25.36 13.34
C LEU A 417 12.08 -26.74 13.78
N LYS A 418 10.96 -26.78 14.49
CA LYS A 418 10.34 -28.02 14.99
C LYS A 418 8.85 -27.99 14.66
N LEU A 419 8.33 -29.09 14.12
CA LEU A 419 6.91 -29.33 13.95
C LEU A 419 6.28 -29.73 15.29
N SER A 420 4.98 -29.90 15.31
CA SER A 420 4.21 -30.18 16.57
C SER A 420 4.62 -31.48 17.26
N SER A 421 5.31 -32.40 16.59
CA SER A 421 5.88 -33.61 17.21
C SER A 421 7.26 -33.93 16.66
N SER A 422 8.06 -34.71 17.41
CA SER A 422 9.36 -35.20 16.96
C SER A 422 9.25 -36.06 15.69
N THR A 423 8.24 -36.94 15.63
CA THR A 423 7.99 -37.79 14.46
C THR A 423 7.76 -36.97 13.19
N LEU A 424 6.95 -35.91 13.25
CA LEU A 424 6.70 -35.03 12.11
C LEU A 424 7.96 -34.21 11.77
N THR A 425 8.68 -33.77 12.77
CA THR A 425 9.94 -33.04 12.62
C THR A 425 10.99 -33.90 11.89
N ASP A 426 11.19 -35.13 12.36
CA ASP A 426 12.16 -36.06 11.75
C ASP A 426 11.75 -36.41 10.32
N ALA A 427 10.46 -36.63 10.05
CA ALA A 427 9.94 -36.88 8.70
C ALA A 427 10.22 -35.69 7.76
N ALA A 428 10.01 -34.44 8.22
CA ALA A 428 10.26 -33.26 7.41
C ALA A 428 11.76 -33.09 7.09
N TYR A 429 12.65 -33.34 8.03
CA TYR A 429 14.09 -33.33 7.81
C TYR A 429 14.54 -34.45 6.88
N ALA A 430 14.01 -35.67 7.05
CA ALA A 430 14.29 -36.79 6.15
C ALA A 430 13.88 -36.49 4.72
N GLU A 431 12.76 -35.80 4.51
CA GLU A 431 12.31 -35.39 3.18
C GLU A 431 13.26 -34.35 2.55
N VAL A 432 13.77 -33.39 3.32
CA VAL A 432 14.79 -32.45 2.85
C VAL A 432 16.08 -33.19 2.46
N GLU A 433 16.52 -34.14 3.27
CA GLU A 433 17.71 -34.95 3.01
C GLU A 433 17.55 -35.85 1.78
N ALA A 434 16.35 -36.42 1.58
CA ALA A 434 16.01 -37.24 0.43
C ALA A 434 16.03 -36.49 -0.92
N LEU A 435 16.07 -35.16 -0.92
CA LEU A 435 16.29 -34.38 -2.15
C LEU A 435 17.69 -34.59 -2.76
N GLY A 436 18.63 -35.13 -2.02
CA GLY A 436 20.01 -35.39 -2.48
C GLY A 436 20.79 -34.13 -2.86
N LEU A 437 20.36 -32.96 -2.34
CA LEU A 437 21.01 -31.68 -2.63
C LEU A 437 22.30 -31.51 -1.80
N PRO A 438 23.34 -30.83 -2.35
CA PRO A 438 24.55 -30.53 -1.59
C PRO A 438 24.25 -29.55 -0.45
N THR A 439 24.99 -29.67 0.66
CA THR A 439 24.93 -28.70 1.76
C THR A 439 25.47 -27.33 1.32
N PRO A 440 25.09 -26.23 1.99
CA PRO A 440 25.72 -24.93 1.77
C PRO A 440 27.22 -25.00 1.99
N SER A 441 28.00 -24.29 1.16
CA SER A 441 29.48 -24.27 1.24
C SER A 441 29.99 -23.41 2.40
N ALA A 442 29.18 -22.58 2.97
CA ALA A 442 29.48 -21.74 4.13
C ALA A 442 28.31 -21.76 5.14
N ASP A 443 28.61 -21.42 6.38
CA ASP A 443 27.56 -21.26 7.40
C ASP A 443 26.75 -19.99 7.13
N ILE A 444 25.54 -20.16 6.60
CA ILE A 444 24.66 -19.05 6.26
C ILE A 444 24.01 -18.41 7.50
N THR A 445 24.10 -19.04 8.69
CA THR A 445 23.63 -18.41 9.94
C THR A 445 24.50 -17.23 10.40
N LEU A 446 25.68 -17.06 9.82
CA LEU A 446 26.59 -15.96 10.11
C LEU A 446 26.34 -14.72 9.24
N LEU A 447 25.48 -14.83 8.22
CA LEU A 447 25.18 -13.72 7.29
C LEU A 447 24.35 -12.64 7.98
N LYS A 448 24.74 -11.39 7.72
CA LYS A 448 24.05 -10.17 8.14
C LYS A 448 24.27 -9.06 7.11
N ASP A 449 23.36 -8.11 6.98
CA ASP A 449 23.45 -6.92 6.12
C ASP A 449 23.93 -5.67 6.87
#